data_da9c4f57a6d76f1d1838cb9dce9170e7
#
_entry.id   da9c4f57a6d76f1d1838cb9dce9170e7
#
_cell.length_a   1.000
_cell.length_b   1.000
_cell.length_c   1.000
_cell.angle_alpha   90.00
_cell.angle_beta   90.00
_cell.angle_gamma   90.00
#
_symmetry.space_group_name_H-M   'P 1'
#
loop_
_entity.id
_entity.type
_entity.pdbx_description
1 polymer ?
#
loop_
_entity_poly.entity_id
_entity_poly.type
_entity_poly.pdbx_seq_one_letter_code
_entity_poly.pdbx_strand_id
1 'polypeptide(L)'
;EITTRLVGSEMCIRDSGNTMQAAEKLKKLLEEKGCPRVVLADLTRDDIAECVEDSFRHSHLVCMASSYDAGVFAPMSDYLHHLESKAFQNRTVALVENASWAPSAVRTMKAEFEKMKDITLIDKTVTIKTRVTDQAIAELSELADEIMKTF
;
A
#
# COMPACT_ATOMS: atom_id res chain seq x y z
N GLU A 1 15.16 13.52 3.35
CA GLU A 1 14.65 13.36 1.98
C GLU A 1 13.26 12.76 1.99
N ILE A 2 12.29 13.47 1.43
CA ILE A 2 10.87 13.09 1.47
C ILE A 2 10.60 12.12 0.31
N THR A 3 10.36 10.85 0.62
CA THR A 3 10.18 9.80 -0.37
C THR A 3 9.01 8.88 0.00
N THR A 4 8.34 8.34 -1.01
CA THR A 4 7.20 7.44 -0.84
C THR A 4 7.55 6.03 -1.31
N ARG A 5 7.26 5.03 -0.48
CA ARG A 5 7.36 3.61 -0.82
C ARG A 5 5.99 3.05 -1.13
N LEU A 6 5.82 2.48 -2.29
CA LEU A 6 4.65 1.68 -2.65
C LEU A 6 4.99 0.20 -2.49
N VAL A 7 4.22 -0.49 -1.69
CA VAL A 7 4.37 -1.94 -1.49
C VAL A 7 3.07 -2.62 -1.87
N GLY A 8 3.13 -3.47 -2.88
CA GLY A 8 1.98 -4.21 -3.38
C GLY A 8 2.14 -5.72 -3.19
N SER A 9 1.03 -6.43 -3.06
CA SER A 9 0.99 -7.89 -3.12
C SER A 9 -0.24 -8.37 -3.87
N GLU A 10 -0.04 -9.33 -4.74
CA GLU A 10 -1.08 -9.93 -5.59
C GLU A 10 -1.40 -11.36 -5.17
N MET A 11 -2.65 -11.76 -5.30
CA MET A 11 -3.13 -13.06 -4.83
C MET A 11 -3.11 -14.17 -5.89
N CYS A 12 -3.21 -13.89 -7.18
CA CYS A 12 -3.39 -14.96 -8.16
C CYS A 12 -3.11 -14.54 -9.61
N ILE A 13 -2.69 -15.52 -10.42
CA ILE A 13 -2.57 -15.43 -11.89
C ILE A 13 -3.88 -14.97 -12.55
N ARG A 14 -5.04 -15.19 -11.91
CA ARG A 14 -6.35 -14.75 -12.40
C ARG A 14 -6.67 -13.28 -12.14
N ASP A 15 -6.04 -12.66 -11.16
CA ASP A 15 -6.27 -11.23 -10.86
C ASP A 15 -5.53 -10.29 -11.83
N SER A 16 -4.89 -10.85 -12.84
CA SER A 16 -4.34 -10.13 -14.00
C SER A 16 -3.45 -8.92 -13.64
N GLY A 17 -2.78 -8.95 -12.50
CA GLY A 17 -1.93 -7.85 -12.09
C GLY A 17 -2.67 -6.57 -11.68
N ASN A 18 -3.95 -6.64 -11.33
CA ASN A 18 -4.76 -5.46 -11.02
C ASN A 18 -4.23 -4.64 -9.84
N THR A 19 -3.73 -5.29 -8.80
CA THR A 19 -3.13 -4.60 -7.65
C THR A 19 -1.84 -3.89 -8.07
N MET A 20 -1.02 -4.54 -8.87
CA MET A 20 0.21 -3.92 -9.38
C MET A 20 -0.07 -2.84 -10.42
N GLN A 21 -1.09 -3.01 -11.27
CA GLN A 21 -1.54 -1.95 -12.18
C GLN A 21 -2.00 -0.71 -11.42
N ALA A 22 -2.74 -0.90 -10.32
CA ALA A 22 -3.14 0.19 -9.44
C ALA A 22 -1.93 0.86 -8.78
N ALA A 23 -0.95 0.08 -8.34
CA ALA A 23 0.28 0.59 -7.76
C ALA A 23 1.10 1.42 -8.76
N GLU A 24 1.25 0.93 -9.98
CA GLU A 24 1.92 1.67 -11.07
C GLU A 24 1.20 2.97 -11.42
N LYS A 25 -0.13 2.93 -11.43
CA LYS A 25 -0.96 4.12 -11.68
C LYS A 25 -0.80 5.15 -10.56
N LEU A 26 -0.84 4.72 -9.32
CA LEU A 26 -0.62 5.60 -8.18
C LEU A 26 0.79 6.19 -8.18
N LYS A 27 1.79 5.40 -8.55
CA LYS A 27 3.16 5.89 -8.72
C LYS A 27 3.23 7.04 -9.71
N LYS A 28 2.63 6.89 -10.87
CA LYS A 28 2.57 7.95 -11.90
C LYS A 28 1.87 9.19 -11.37
N LEU A 29 0.73 9.02 -10.71
CA LEU A 29 -0.03 10.14 -10.13
C LEU A 29 0.77 10.91 -9.09
N LEU A 30 1.49 10.22 -8.21
CA LEU A 30 2.37 10.84 -7.23
C LEU A 30 3.53 11.60 -7.87
N GLU A 31 4.17 11.01 -8.88
CA GLU A 31 5.26 11.65 -9.63
C GLU A 31 4.78 12.91 -10.36
N GLU A 32 3.61 12.85 -11.02
CA GLU A 32 2.98 13.99 -11.69
C GLU A 32 2.61 15.12 -10.71
N LYS A 33 2.28 14.77 -9.47
CA LYS A 33 1.94 15.75 -8.42
C LYS A 33 3.17 16.30 -7.69
N GLY A 34 4.35 15.90 -8.09
CA GLY A 34 5.62 16.43 -7.58
C GLY A 34 6.27 15.66 -6.45
N CYS A 35 5.88 14.40 -6.21
CA CYS A 35 6.58 13.54 -5.27
C CYS A 35 8.00 13.26 -5.77
N PRO A 36 9.04 13.59 -4.98
CA PRO A 36 10.43 13.57 -5.49
C PRO A 36 10.93 12.18 -5.87
N ARG A 37 10.45 11.16 -5.17
CA ARG A 37 10.86 9.78 -5.42
C ARG A 37 9.78 8.82 -4.96
N VAL A 38 9.36 7.96 -5.87
CA VAL A 38 8.44 6.86 -5.59
C VAL A 38 9.08 5.54 -5.96
N VAL A 39 9.17 4.62 -5.02
CA VAL A 39 9.74 3.28 -5.22
C VAL A 39 8.64 2.24 -5.09
N LEU A 40 8.51 1.39 -6.08
CA LEU A 40 7.53 0.31 -6.13
C LEU A 40 8.19 -1.03 -5.80
N ALA A 41 7.54 -1.82 -4.95
CA ALA A 41 7.94 -3.19 -4.66
C ALA A 41 6.75 -4.15 -4.75
N ASP A 42 7.02 -5.35 -5.22
CA ASP A 42 6.05 -6.43 -5.30
C ASP A 42 6.47 -7.57 -4.35
N LEU A 43 5.73 -7.75 -3.27
CA LEU A 43 6.05 -8.76 -2.24
C LEU A 43 5.94 -10.20 -2.74
N THR A 44 5.39 -10.43 -3.92
CA THR A 44 5.32 -11.77 -4.51
C THR A 44 6.56 -12.12 -5.34
N ARG A 45 7.35 -11.12 -5.70
CA ARG A 45 8.54 -11.26 -6.57
C ARG A 45 9.83 -10.81 -5.92
N ASP A 46 9.74 -9.76 -5.11
CA ASP A 46 10.89 -9.15 -4.45
C ASP A 46 11.16 -9.85 -3.10
N ASP A 47 12.39 -9.77 -2.64
CA ASP A 47 12.75 -10.30 -1.32
C ASP A 47 12.08 -9.47 -0.22
N ILE A 48 11.30 -10.13 0.64
CA ILE A 48 10.56 -9.48 1.72
C ILE A 48 11.50 -8.76 2.70
N ALA A 49 12.66 -9.35 3.00
CA ALA A 49 13.63 -8.75 3.91
C ALA A 49 14.18 -7.43 3.37
N GLU A 50 14.50 -7.39 2.07
CA GLU A 50 14.93 -6.16 1.41
C GLU A 50 13.80 -5.12 1.37
N CYS A 51 12.57 -5.56 1.12
CA CYS A 51 11.39 -4.65 1.14
C CYS A 51 11.19 -4.03 2.52
N VAL A 52 11.34 -4.80 3.58
CA VAL A 52 11.24 -4.33 4.97
C VAL A 52 12.34 -3.31 5.27
N GLU A 53 13.60 -3.64 4.98
CA GLU A 53 14.73 -2.72 5.18
C GLU A 53 14.53 -1.40 4.45
N ASP A 54 14.13 -1.50 3.19
CA ASP A 54 13.95 -0.33 2.33
C ASP A 54 12.83 0.59 2.83
N SER A 55 11.82 0.03 3.46
CA SER A 55 10.71 0.81 4.02
C SER A 55 11.14 1.79 5.11
N PHE A 56 12.19 1.47 5.85
CA PHE A 56 12.76 2.37 6.87
C PHE A 56 13.45 3.60 6.27
N ARG A 57 13.76 3.59 4.99
CA ARG A 57 14.40 4.71 4.28
C ARG A 57 13.41 5.75 3.80
N HIS A 58 12.11 5.48 3.87
CA HIS A 58 11.06 6.33 3.34
C HIS A 58 10.18 6.92 4.44
N SER A 59 9.75 8.16 4.25
CA SER A 59 8.85 8.85 5.19
C SER A 59 7.39 8.41 5.05
N HIS A 60 7.02 7.99 3.86
CA HIS A 60 5.67 7.57 3.51
C HIS A 60 5.66 6.14 2.97
N LEU A 61 4.67 5.38 3.38
CA LEU A 61 4.45 4.01 2.95
C LEU A 61 3.02 3.85 2.43
N VAL A 62 2.86 3.27 1.26
CA VAL A 62 1.56 2.89 0.74
C VAL A 62 1.49 1.38 0.61
N CYS A 63 0.60 0.76 1.33
CA CYS A 63 0.37 -0.68 1.26
C CYS A 63 -0.87 -0.97 0.42
N MET A 64 -0.69 -1.82 -0.59
CA MET A 64 -1.74 -2.22 -1.52
C MET A 64 -1.82 -3.74 -1.53
N ALA A 65 -2.95 -4.29 -1.13
CA ALA A 65 -3.11 -5.73 -1.02
C ALA A 65 -4.50 -6.23 -1.40
N SER A 66 -4.56 -7.48 -1.82
CA SER A 66 -5.83 -8.17 -2.05
C SER A 66 -6.40 -8.70 -0.74
N SER A 67 -7.73 -8.65 -0.64
CA SER A 67 -8.46 -9.31 0.45
C SER A 67 -8.43 -10.82 0.24
N TYR A 68 -8.15 -11.57 1.31
CA TYR A 68 -8.09 -13.01 1.28
C TYR A 68 -8.49 -13.60 2.63
N ASP A 69 -9.35 -14.60 2.60
CA ASP A 69 -9.78 -15.36 3.78
C ASP A 69 -10.18 -14.48 4.98
N ALA A 70 -11.02 -13.48 4.72
CA ALA A 70 -11.46 -12.45 5.67
C ALA A 70 -10.34 -11.59 6.28
N GLY A 71 -9.16 -11.60 5.66
CA GLY A 71 -7.98 -10.85 6.08
C GLY A 71 -7.27 -10.18 4.91
N VAL A 72 -5.96 -10.20 4.95
CA VAL A 72 -5.06 -9.69 3.91
C VAL A 72 -4.21 -10.83 3.35
N PHE A 73 -3.84 -10.74 2.09
CA PHE A 73 -3.03 -11.76 1.42
C PHE A 73 -1.69 -12.01 2.14
N ALA A 74 -1.29 -13.28 2.27
CA ALA A 74 -0.21 -13.74 3.15
C ALA A 74 1.13 -12.98 3.03
N PRO A 75 1.68 -12.68 1.84
CA PRO A 75 2.92 -11.90 1.74
C PRO A 75 2.84 -10.53 2.40
N MET A 76 1.69 -9.86 2.31
CA MET A 76 1.47 -8.59 2.99
C MET A 76 1.41 -8.78 4.51
N SER A 77 0.75 -9.83 4.98
CA SER A 77 0.70 -10.17 6.41
C SER A 77 2.10 -10.40 6.98
N ASP A 78 2.93 -11.17 6.29
CA ASP A 78 4.32 -11.42 6.67
C ASP A 78 5.14 -10.13 6.70
N TYR A 79 5.00 -9.30 5.68
CA TYR A 79 5.66 -8.00 5.61
C TYR A 79 5.30 -7.10 6.79
N LEU A 80 4.02 -6.99 7.12
CA LEU A 80 3.54 -6.19 8.25
C LEU A 80 4.06 -6.72 9.58
N HIS A 81 4.09 -8.03 9.76
CA HIS A 81 4.65 -8.67 10.94
C HIS A 81 6.14 -8.34 11.13
N HIS A 82 6.91 -8.35 10.06
CA HIS A 82 8.32 -7.96 10.10
C HIS A 82 8.51 -6.47 10.42
N LEU A 83 7.66 -5.59 9.88
CA LEU A 83 7.69 -4.17 10.23
C LEU A 83 7.44 -3.96 11.73
N GLU A 84 6.42 -4.62 12.28
CA GLU A 84 6.10 -4.56 13.70
C GLU A 84 7.28 -5.06 14.55
N SER A 85 7.82 -6.22 14.22
CA SER A 85 8.94 -6.85 14.93
C SER A 85 10.21 -6.00 14.95
N LYS A 86 10.42 -5.18 13.92
CA LYS A 86 11.57 -4.27 13.79
C LYS A 86 11.28 -2.85 14.29
N ALA A 87 10.17 -2.66 14.99
CA ALA A 87 9.76 -1.37 15.56
C ALA A 87 9.64 -0.25 14.51
N PHE A 88 9.02 -0.55 13.37
CA PHE A 88 8.67 0.46 12.36
C PHE A 88 7.78 1.53 13.00
N GLN A 89 8.17 2.79 12.91
CA GLN A 89 7.49 3.87 13.61
C GLN A 89 7.72 5.22 12.93
N ASN A 90 6.93 6.22 13.33
CA ASN A 90 7.07 7.60 12.91
C ASN A 90 7.01 7.76 11.39
N ARG A 91 5.98 7.16 10.79
CA ARG A 91 5.75 7.19 9.34
C ARG A 91 4.29 7.50 9.02
N THR A 92 4.06 8.06 7.85
CA THR A 92 2.73 8.25 7.28
C THR A 92 2.40 7.08 6.37
N VAL A 93 1.24 6.46 6.58
CA VAL A 93 0.84 5.25 5.85
C VAL A 93 -0.51 5.44 5.18
N ALA A 94 -0.61 5.06 3.92
CA ALA A 94 -1.86 4.99 3.17
C ALA A 94 -2.16 3.53 2.79
N LEU A 95 -3.44 3.19 2.73
CA LEU A 95 -3.89 1.83 2.50
C LEU A 95 -4.83 1.75 1.30
N VAL A 96 -4.59 0.75 0.44
CA VAL A 96 -5.42 0.42 -0.72
C VAL A 96 -5.69 -1.08 -0.72
N GLU A 97 -6.91 -1.46 -1.03
CA GLU A 97 -7.28 -2.88 -1.14
C GLU A 97 -7.88 -3.22 -2.50
N ASN A 98 -7.68 -4.45 -2.91
CA ASN A 98 -8.38 -5.06 -4.03
C ASN A 98 -9.27 -6.18 -3.49
N ALA A 99 -10.55 -6.12 -3.82
CA ALA A 99 -11.52 -7.14 -3.39
C ALA A 99 -12.59 -7.35 -4.44
N SER A 100 -12.97 -8.59 -4.68
CA SER A 100 -14.07 -8.90 -5.60
C SER A 100 -15.44 -8.73 -4.95
N TRP A 101 -15.60 -9.11 -3.65
CA TRP A 101 -16.90 -9.09 -2.98
C TRP A 101 -16.86 -8.84 -1.47
N ALA A 102 -15.81 -9.18 -0.78
CA ALA A 102 -15.72 -9.02 0.68
C ALA A 102 -14.44 -8.29 1.07
N PRO A 103 -14.41 -6.94 1.02
CA PRO A 103 -13.20 -6.17 1.36
C PRO A 103 -12.83 -6.35 2.83
N SER A 104 -11.61 -6.79 3.08
CA SER A 104 -11.08 -7.05 4.44
C SER A 104 -9.63 -6.61 4.62
N ALA A 105 -8.90 -6.37 3.53
CA ALA A 105 -7.47 -6.10 3.58
C ALA A 105 -7.15 -4.77 4.29
N VAL A 106 -7.86 -3.68 3.98
CA VAL A 106 -7.65 -2.38 4.64
C VAL A 106 -7.87 -2.49 6.14
N ARG A 107 -8.96 -3.11 6.56
CA ARG A 107 -9.27 -3.30 7.98
C ARG A 107 -8.17 -4.06 8.70
N THR A 108 -7.67 -5.13 8.10
CA THR A 108 -6.61 -5.97 8.66
C THR A 108 -5.28 -5.21 8.71
N MET A 109 -4.89 -4.54 7.63
CA MET A 109 -3.67 -3.74 7.59
C MET A 109 -3.73 -2.59 8.60
N LYS A 110 -4.86 -1.90 8.70
CA LYS A 110 -5.07 -0.83 9.67
C LYS A 110 -4.85 -1.32 11.11
N ALA A 111 -5.43 -2.46 11.46
CA ALA A 111 -5.26 -3.06 12.79
C ALA A 111 -3.79 -3.37 13.10
N GLU A 112 -3.02 -3.82 12.12
CA GLU A 112 -1.58 -4.07 12.29
C GLU A 112 -0.79 -2.78 12.50
N PHE A 113 -1.07 -1.74 11.72
CA PHE A 113 -0.40 -0.44 11.89
C PHE A 113 -0.78 0.27 13.19
N GLU A 114 -1.97 0.06 13.72
CA GLU A 114 -2.40 0.61 15.02
C GLU A 114 -1.60 0.05 16.20
N LYS A 115 -0.97 -1.10 16.05
CA LYS A 115 -0.05 -1.67 17.05
C LYS A 115 1.32 -0.99 17.04
N MET A 116 1.67 -0.30 15.98
CA MET A 116 2.97 0.35 15.80
C MET A 116 2.93 1.78 16.35
N LYS A 117 4.09 2.23 16.82
CA LYS A 117 4.20 3.55 17.45
C LYS A 117 4.27 4.67 16.41
N ASP A 118 3.56 5.77 16.68
CA ASP A 118 3.64 7.01 15.89
C ASP A 118 3.43 6.80 14.39
N ILE A 119 2.46 5.97 14.02
CA ILE A 119 2.02 5.81 12.66
C ILE A 119 0.84 6.73 12.39
N THR A 120 0.99 7.60 11.41
CA THR A 120 -0.10 8.44 10.92
C THR A 120 -0.78 7.75 9.74
N LEU A 121 -1.96 7.21 9.97
CA LEU A 121 -2.77 6.61 8.91
C LEU A 121 -3.56 7.69 8.18
N ILE A 122 -3.49 7.69 6.84
CA ILE A 122 -4.31 8.58 6.02
C ILE A 122 -5.75 8.03 6.02
N ASP A 123 -6.72 8.90 6.34
CA ASP A 123 -8.13 8.51 6.46
C ASP A 123 -8.73 8.03 5.14
N LYS A 124 -8.28 8.60 4.02
CA LYS A 124 -8.72 8.16 2.69
C LYS A 124 -8.14 6.77 2.39
N THR A 125 -9.01 5.81 2.16
CA THR A 125 -8.65 4.48 1.66
C THR A 125 -9.32 4.25 0.31
N VAL A 126 -8.74 3.39 -0.52
CA VAL A 126 -9.29 3.04 -1.84
C VAL A 126 -9.57 1.55 -1.89
N THR A 127 -10.78 1.21 -2.32
CA THR A 127 -11.17 -0.18 -2.59
C THR A 127 -11.34 -0.36 -4.08
N ILE A 128 -10.50 -1.19 -4.69
CA ILE A 128 -10.58 -1.56 -6.09
C ILE A 128 -11.41 -2.83 -6.20
N LYS A 129 -12.46 -2.80 -7.01
CA LYS A 129 -13.32 -3.96 -7.23
C LYS A 129 -12.88 -4.70 -8.49
N THR A 130 -11.96 -5.64 -8.31
CA THR A 130 -11.43 -6.55 -9.34
C THR A 130 -10.64 -5.86 -10.46
N ARG A 131 -11.11 -4.74 -10.99
CA ARG A 131 -10.48 -4.01 -12.10
C ARG A 131 -10.14 -2.58 -11.72
N VAL A 132 -9.09 -2.07 -12.34
CA VAL A 132 -8.79 -0.63 -12.29
C VAL A 132 -9.69 0.08 -13.29
N THR A 133 -10.78 0.66 -12.77
CA THR A 133 -11.74 1.45 -13.54
C THR A 133 -11.39 2.93 -13.50
N ASP A 134 -12.05 3.74 -14.35
CA ASP A 134 -11.89 5.20 -14.30
C ASP A 134 -12.26 5.79 -12.93
N GLN A 135 -13.26 5.23 -12.26
CA GLN A 135 -13.61 5.61 -10.89
C GLN A 135 -12.49 5.27 -9.91
N ALA A 136 -11.89 4.08 -10.02
CA ALA A 136 -10.75 3.69 -9.21
C ALA A 136 -9.56 4.62 -9.41
N ILE A 137 -9.29 5.02 -10.65
CA ILE A 137 -8.24 5.98 -10.97
C ILE A 137 -8.52 7.35 -10.32
N ALA A 138 -9.77 7.81 -10.35
CA ALA A 138 -10.18 9.06 -9.70
C ALA A 138 -9.96 8.98 -8.17
N GLU A 139 -10.31 7.87 -7.55
CA GLU A 139 -10.09 7.64 -6.12
C GLU A 139 -8.60 7.56 -5.77
N LEU A 140 -7.79 6.93 -6.62
CA LEU A 140 -6.33 6.90 -6.46
C LEU A 140 -5.72 8.30 -6.60
N SER A 141 -6.26 9.13 -7.49
CA SER A 141 -5.84 10.53 -7.62
C SER A 141 -6.16 11.34 -6.37
N GLU A 142 -7.34 11.14 -5.79
CA GLU A 142 -7.71 11.76 -4.50
C GLU A 142 -6.79 11.30 -3.38
N LEU A 143 -6.46 10.00 -3.33
CA LEU A 143 -5.51 9.45 -2.36
C LEU A 143 -4.12 10.07 -2.54
N ALA A 144 -3.66 10.23 -3.78
CA ALA A 144 -2.40 10.88 -4.07
C ALA A 144 -2.38 12.34 -3.57
N ASP A 145 -3.48 13.07 -3.74
CA ASP A 145 -3.62 14.43 -3.19
C ASP A 145 -3.53 14.44 -1.65
N GLU A 146 -4.19 13.50 -0.99
CA GLU A 146 -4.12 13.37 0.48
C GLU A 146 -2.70 13.01 0.95
N ILE A 147 -1.99 12.15 0.24
CA ILE A 147 -0.59 11.83 0.51
C ILE A 147 0.27 13.10 0.37
N MET A 148 0.09 13.84 -0.71
CA MET A 148 0.88 15.06 -0.98
C MET A 148 0.65 16.17 0.04
N LYS A 149 -0.51 16.23 0.69
CA LYS A 149 -0.78 17.19 1.78
C LYS A 149 0.02 16.91 3.05
N THR A 150 0.58 15.72 3.20
CA THR A 150 1.35 15.30 4.39
C THR A 150 2.85 15.52 4.25
N PHE A 151 3.30 16.05 3.14
CA PHE A 151 4.70 16.43 2.93
C PHE A 151 5.05 17.78 3.52
#